data_c5f2d8c115591248dd555837db204cb2
#
_entry.id   c5f2d8c115591248dd555837db204cb2
#
_cell.length_a   1.000
_cell.length_b   1.000
_cell.length_c   1.000
_cell.angle_alpha   90.00
_cell.angle_beta   90.00
_cell.angle_gamma   90.00
#
_symmetry.space_group_name_H-M   'P 1'
#
loop_
_entity.id
_entity.type
_entity.pdbx_description
1 polymer ?
#
loop_
_entity_poly.entity_id
_entity_poly.type
_entity_poly.pdbx_seq_one_letter_code
_entity_poly.pdbx_strand_id
1 'polypeptide(L)'
;VPEAAGDASSDVPTEPGRPAPQEVARLETASTLRLFGTTAFFRLWLAQVVSSLGDWIGFVAVTAIAARIGKSSPDAAIGVVLSARLVPGFFLAPAAGVFLDRWDRKKVMVICDIGRGVVLATLPFVDTLFGLVIASFMLEVLTLLWSPSKEASVPNLVRPEFLANANSLSLVAAYGTFPVGSAVFAALAGVAKWLGGFSALHGLRVSQETVAIWFDVGTFLLSAVMISTLTLPKRAKQPRETSEHRFDFGRTFRDLAEGWKFIGSSPVVRSVILGIATGLVGGGMLVPLGVVMSREVLGGGAAGFGLLLTALGSGVAAGIVALSVLQRRVRHERMFVASVLGAGVCQLAGASMSSLAPAMLFVAILGVCAGSVYVLGFTILQTNVEDELRGRIFATLYTLIRFCLLVAFGLAPILSSLLDRLSRALFNNSVSLFGIDISLPGARLTLWLGGLIILAAGLLANVSLRSRDRAK
;
A
#
# COMPACT_ATOMS: atom_id res chain seq x y z
N VAL A 1 55.14 12.72 57.49
CA VAL A 1 54.83 13.93 56.76
C VAL A 1 54.29 13.50 55.42
N PRO A 2 52.99 13.68 55.04
CA PRO A 2 52.47 13.45 53.77
C PRO A 2 52.39 14.75 52.97
N GLU A 3 52.89 14.72 51.76
CA GLU A 3 52.85 15.76 50.78
C GLU A 3 51.51 15.74 50.00
N ALA A 4 50.93 16.91 49.85
CA ALA A 4 49.68 17.15 49.15
C ALA A 4 49.88 17.06 47.64
N ALA A 5 49.03 16.24 46.94
CA ALA A 5 48.89 16.23 45.49
C ALA A 5 47.78 17.23 45.11
N GLY A 6 48.16 18.25 44.36
CA GLY A 6 47.24 19.30 43.89
C GLY A 6 46.31 18.81 42.78
N ASP A 7 45.11 19.27 42.90
CA ASP A 7 44.00 19.12 41.94
C ASP A 7 44.27 20.06 40.74
N ALA A 8 44.61 19.47 39.61
CA ALA A 8 44.74 20.16 38.30
C ALA A 8 43.44 20.04 37.55
N SER A 9 42.48 20.90 37.85
CA SER A 9 41.31 21.13 36.98
C SER A 9 41.77 21.74 35.66
N SER A 10 41.77 20.93 34.59
CA SER A 10 42.05 21.39 33.24
C SER A 10 40.88 22.23 32.72
N ASP A 11 41.02 23.54 32.80
CA ASP A 11 40.20 24.49 32.01
C ASP A 11 40.50 24.31 30.53
N VAL A 12 39.62 23.57 29.82
CA VAL A 12 39.57 23.57 28.37
C VAL A 12 38.83 24.83 27.94
N PRO A 13 39.43 25.73 27.12
CA PRO A 13 38.70 26.91 26.63
C PRO A 13 37.53 26.49 25.76
N THR A 14 36.33 26.89 26.18
CA THR A 14 35.12 26.76 25.35
C THR A 14 35.17 27.76 24.20
N GLU A 15 35.21 27.29 22.97
CA GLU A 15 35.03 28.11 21.76
C GLU A 15 33.72 28.90 21.86
N PRO A 16 33.71 30.22 21.60
CA PRO A 16 32.50 31.02 21.63
C PRO A 16 31.62 30.65 20.43
N GLY A 17 30.47 30.05 20.70
CA GLY A 17 29.44 29.67 19.69
C GLY A 17 29.00 28.20 19.70
N ARG A 18 29.61 27.35 20.50
CA ARG A 18 29.11 25.98 20.67
C ARG A 18 28.11 25.94 21.84
N PRO A 19 26.84 25.59 21.60
CA PRO A 19 25.88 25.44 22.68
C PRO A 19 26.40 24.39 23.69
N ALA A 20 26.23 24.66 24.98
CA ALA A 20 26.66 23.74 26.03
C ALA A 20 26.04 22.35 25.84
N PRO A 21 26.76 21.25 26.20
CA PRO A 21 26.21 19.89 26.07
C PRO A 21 24.83 19.71 26.71
N GLN A 22 24.51 20.47 27.74
CA GLN A 22 23.21 20.48 28.40
C GLN A 22 22.13 21.20 27.58
N GLU A 23 22.47 22.14 26.73
CA GLU A 23 21.55 22.87 25.86
C GLU A 23 21.23 22.05 24.62
N VAL A 24 22.21 21.34 24.08
CA VAL A 24 22.01 20.32 23.00
C VAL A 24 21.14 19.16 23.52
N ALA A 25 21.37 18.70 24.76
CA ALA A 25 20.55 17.69 25.41
C ALA A 25 19.12 18.19 25.73
N ARG A 26 18.92 19.47 26.00
CA ARG A 26 17.57 20.07 26.15
C ARG A 26 16.82 20.21 24.82
N LEU A 27 17.50 20.52 23.75
CA LEU A 27 16.91 20.56 22.40
C LEU A 27 16.57 19.14 21.87
N GLU A 28 17.35 18.12 22.28
CA GLU A 28 17.06 16.70 22.01
C GLU A 28 15.88 16.15 22.85
N THR A 29 15.46 16.84 23.89
CA THR A 29 14.33 16.46 24.76
C THR A 29 12.97 16.98 24.28
N ALA A 30 12.87 17.71 23.17
CA ALA A 30 11.59 18.01 22.56
C ALA A 30 10.84 16.70 22.24
N SER A 31 9.54 16.66 22.52
CA SER A 31 8.71 15.44 22.44
C SER A 31 8.76 14.75 21.08
N THR A 32 8.97 15.50 19.99
CA THR A 32 9.18 15.03 18.63
C THR A 32 10.47 14.22 18.46
N LEU A 33 11.57 14.61 19.12
CA LEU A 33 12.85 13.90 19.03
C LEU A 33 12.85 12.57 19.81
N ARG A 34 12.03 12.43 20.84
CA ARG A 34 11.85 11.16 21.56
C ARG A 34 11.22 10.08 20.67
N LEU A 35 10.36 10.47 19.72
CA LEU A 35 9.70 9.54 18.82
C LEU A 35 10.57 9.18 17.60
N PHE A 36 11.27 10.18 17.02
CA PHE A 36 12.01 10.03 15.77
C PHE A 36 13.52 9.77 15.98
N GLY A 37 14.04 9.94 17.17
CA GLY A 37 15.46 9.74 17.52
C GLY A 37 16.41 10.79 16.95
N THR A 38 16.22 11.27 15.71
CA THR A 38 17.04 12.31 15.07
C THR A 38 16.21 13.21 14.16
N THR A 39 16.68 14.47 14.00
CA THR A 39 16.06 15.44 13.07
C THR A 39 16.25 15.02 11.60
N ALA A 40 17.33 14.34 11.27
CA ALA A 40 17.58 13.84 9.91
C ALA A 40 16.58 12.75 9.53
N PHE A 41 16.29 11.82 10.44
CA PHE A 41 15.26 10.81 10.20
C PHE A 41 13.85 11.43 10.14
N PHE A 42 13.51 12.38 11.02
CA PHE A 42 12.24 13.11 10.95
C PHE A 42 12.03 13.76 9.57
N ARG A 43 13.06 14.44 9.04
CA ARG A 43 12.97 15.08 7.71
C ARG A 43 12.81 14.05 6.58
N LEU A 44 13.52 12.92 6.64
CA LEU A 44 13.36 11.83 5.68
C LEU A 44 11.95 11.21 5.78
N TRP A 45 11.46 11.01 7.00
CA TRP A 45 10.11 10.52 7.26
C TRP A 45 9.04 11.47 6.72
N LEU A 46 9.20 12.78 6.94
CA LEU A 46 8.27 13.78 6.43
C LEU A 46 8.27 13.82 4.88
N ALA A 47 9.44 13.72 4.26
CA ALA A 47 9.55 13.59 2.81
C ALA A 47 8.81 12.32 2.31
N GLN A 48 8.95 11.19 3.02
CA GLN A 48 8.20 9.97 2.72
C GLN A 48 6.69 10.16 2.88
N VAL A 49 6.21 10.83 3.92
CA VAL A 49 4.77 11.12 4.10
C VAL A 49 4.23 11.92 2.92
N VAL A 50 4.95 12.97 2.51
CA VAL A 50 4.57 13.81 1.37
C VAL A 50 4.55 13.00 0.08
N SER A 51 5.59 12.23 -0.20
CA SER A 51 5.68 11.37 -1.39
C SER A 51 4.60 10.28 -1.39
N SER A 52 4.39 9.58 -0.25
CA SER A 52 3.37 8.54 -0.16
C SER A 52 1.94 9.08 -0.26
N LEU A 53 1.70 10.30 0.24
CA LEU A 53 0.42 10.98 0.04
C LEU A 53 0.15 11.19 -1.45
N GLY A 54 1.16 11.67 -2.19
CA GLY A 54 1.12 11.79 -3.64
C GLY A 54 0.88 10.45 -4.33
N ASP A 55 1.65 9.41 -3.98
CA ASP A 55 1.49 8.06 -4.54
C ASP A 55 0.03 7.56 -4.47
N TRP A 56 -0.67 7.81 -3.37
CA TRP A 56 -2.08 7.42 -3.21
C TRP A 56 -3.05 8.30 -4.00
N ILE A 57 -2.79 9.62 -4.07
CA ILE A 57 -3.57 10.55 -4.91
C ILE A 57 -3.40 10.16 -6.39
N GLY A 58 -2.16 9.96 -6.84
CA GLY A 58 -1.82 9.53 -8.19
C GLY A 58 -2.41 8.18 -8.55
N PHE A 59 -2.41 7.22 -7.59
CA PHE A 59 -3.04 5.91 -7.78
C PHE A 59 -4.53 6.04 -8.11
N VAL A 60 -5.28 6.85 -7.35
CA VAL A 60 -6.71 7.08 -7.58
C VAL A 60 -6.92 7.85 -8.90
N ALA A 61 -6.10 8.87 -9.17
CA ALA A 61 -6.17 9.66 -10.40
C ALA A 61 -5.90 8.81 -11.66
N VAL A 62 -4.84 8.01 -11.66
CA VAL A 62 -4.48 7.09 -12.77
C VAL A 62 -5.60 6.08 -13.02
N THR A 63 -6.20 5.54 -11.95
CA THR A 63 -7.33 4.62 -12.05
C THR A 63 -8.56 5.29 -12.68
N ALA A 64 -8.83 6.54 -12.31
CA ALA A 64 -9.92 7.34 -12.88
C ALA A 64 -9.67 7.70 -14.36
N ILE A 65 -8.41 8.03 -14.73
CA ILE A 65 -7.99 8.27 -16.13
C ILE A 65 -8.15 6.98 -16.95
N ALA A 66 -7.73 5.82 -16.41
CA ALA A 66 -7.89 4.53 -17.08
C ALA A 66 -9.37 4.24 -17.40
N ALA A 67 -10.27 4.48 -16.41
CA ALA A 67 -11.70 4.34 -16.62
C ALA A 67 -12.24 5.28 -17.71
N ARG A 68 -11.74 6.51 -17.79
CA ARG A 68 -12.14 7.50 -18.80
C ARG A 68 -11.67 7.10 -20.20
N ILE A 69 -10.42 6.64 -20.33
CA ILE A 69 -9.85 6.19 -21.61
C ILE A 69 -10.51 4.89 -22.08
N GLY A 70 -10.87 4.00 -21.15
CA GLY A 70 -11.47 2.69 -21.43
C GLY A 70 -12.85 2.71 -22.06
N LYS A 71 -13.54 3.87 -22.10
CA LYS A 71 -14.85 4.11 -22.74
C LYS A 71 -15.84 2.93 -22.65
N SER A 72 -15.72 1.97 -23.57
CA SER A 72 -16.58 0.79 -23.66
C SER A 72 -16.23 -0.34 -22.69
N SER A 73 -15.03 -0.34 -22.12
CA SER A 73 -14.54 -1.35 -21.17
C SER A 73 -13.65 -0.72 -20.10
N PRO A 74 -14.21 0.16 -19.24
CA PRO A 74 -13.44 0.89 -18.23
C PRO A 74 -12.74 -0.05 -17.24
N ASP A 75 -13.39 -1.15 -16.82
CA ASP A 75 -12.83 -2.17 -15.93
C ASP A 75 -11.57 -2.81 -16.53
N ALA A 76 -11.61 -3.15 -17.83
CA ALA A 76 -10.48 -3.76 -18.53
C ALA A 76 -9.29 -2.79 -18.61
N ALA A 77 -9.56 -1.51 -18.91
CA ALA A 77 -8.52 -0.49 -18.93
C ALA A 77 -7.87 -0.31 -17.55
N ILE A 78 -8.66 -0.25 -16.47
CA ILE A 78 -8.16 -0.17 -15.10
C ILE A 78 -7.32 -1.42 -14.77
N GLY A 79 -7.85 -2.61 -15.05
CA GLY A 79 -7.16 -3.88 -14.77
C GLY A 79 -5.80 -3.97 -15.46
N VAL A 80 -5.70 -3.56 -16.73
CA VAL A 80 -4.44 -3.55 -17.49
C VAL A 80 -3.45 -2.56 -16.88
N VAL A 81 -3.87 -1.35 -16.56
CA VAL A 81 -3.01 -0.31 -15.99
C VAL A 81 -2.49 -0.72 -14.60
N LEU A 82 -3.36 -1.26 -13.75
CA LEU A 82 -2.96 -1.73 -12.42
C LEU A 82 -2.07 -2.98 -12.49
N SER A 83 -2.32 -3.88 -13.44
CA SER A 83 -1.45 -5.02 -13.69
C SER A 83 -0.05 -4.57 -14.13
N ALA A 84 0.03 -3.53 -14.98
CA ALA A 84 1.31 -2.96 -15.40
C ALA A 84 2.14 -2.40 -14.24
N ARG A 85 1.52 -1.92 -13.17
CA ARG A 85 2.20 -1.50 -11.93
C ARG A 85 2.75 -2.67 -11.11
N LEU A 86 2.15 -3.84 -11.19
CA LEU A 86 2.62 -5.01 -10.43
C LEU A 86 3.78 -5.75 -11.11
N VAL A 87 3.79 -5.75 -12.45
CA VAL A 87 4.75 -6.51 -13.26
C VAL A 87 6.23 -6.19 -12.95
N PRO A 88 6.66 -4.92 -12.85
CA PRO A 88 8.06 -4.61 -12.54
C PRO A 88 8.54 -5.23 -11.23
N GLY A 89 7.65 -5.33 -10.23
CA GLY A 89 7.97 -5.89 -8.92
C GLY A 89 8.40 -7.35 -8.95
N PHE A 90 7.96 -8.14 -9.94
CA PHE A 90 8.37 -9.54 -10.09
C PHE A 90 9.79 -9.67 -10.65
N PHE A 91 10.14 -8.82 -11.62
CA PHE A 91 11.38 -8.96 -12.37
C PHE A 91 12.49 -8.05 -11.88
N LEU A 92 12.17 -6.84 -11.44
CA LEU A 92 13.14 -5.80 -11.11
C LEU A 92 13.42 -5.69 -9.61
N ALA A 93 12.51 -6.09 -8.72
CA ALA A 93 12.76 -5.99 -7.28
C ALA A 93 14.04 -6.72 -6.83
N PRO A 94 14.35 -7.92 -7.32
CA PRO A 94 15.59 -8.59 -7.00
C PRO A 94 16.84 -7.88 -7.55
N ALA A 95 16.72 -7.30 -8.75
CA ALA A 95 17.83 -6.59 -9.41
C ALA A 95 18.09 -5.22 -8.77
N ALA A 96 17.05 -4.55 -8.27
CA ALA A 96 17.13 -3.22 -7.67
C ALA A 96 18.16 -3.17 -6.52
N GLY A 97 18.23 -4.20 -5.67
CA GLY A 97 19.20 -4.30 -4.58
C GLY A 97 20.66 -4.23 -5.06
N VAL A 98 20.99 -4.95 -6.14
CA VAL A 98 22.34 -4.99 -6.69
C VAL A 98 22.75 -3.64 -7.30
N PHE A 99 21.83 -2.95 -7.97
CA PHE A 99 22.09 -1.61 -8.52
C PHE A 99 22.31 -0.58 -7.41
N LEU A 100 21.50 -0.63 -6.35
CA LEU A 100 21.55 0.31 -5.24
C LEU A 100 22.80 0.19 -4.37
N ASP A 101 23.48 -0.96 -4.39
CA ASP A 101 24.75 -1.13 -3.70
C ASP A 101 25.87 -0.26 -4.28
N ARG A 102 25.74 0.15 -5.54
CA ARG A 102 26.74 0.94 -6.28
C ARG A 102 26.45 2.43 -6.32
N TRP A 103 25.20 2.84 -6.09
CA TRP A 103 24.74 4.22 -6.29
C TRP A 103 24.58 4.98 -4.96
N ASP A 104 24.69 6.30 -5.04
CA ASP A 104 24.41 7.19 -3.92
C ASP A 104 22.90 7.20 -3.64
N ARG A 105 22.52 6.67 -2.48
CA ARG A 105 21.11 6.51 -2.07
C ARG A 105 20.31 7.80 -2.11
N LYS A 106 20.95 8.93 -1.70
CA LYS A 106 20.31 10.26 -1.76
C LYS A 106 20.01 10.67 -3.19
N LYS A 107 21.01 10.53 -4.10
CA LYS A 107 20.84 10.87 -5.51
C LYS A 107 19.76 10.00 -6.15
N VAL A 108 19.71 8.70 -5.85
CA VAL A 108 18.68 7.79 -6.36
C VAL A 108 17.30 8.27 -5.92
N MET A 109 17.10 8.54 -4.62
CA MET A 109 15.79 9.02 -4.13
C MET A 109 15.36 10.33 -4.82
N VAL A 110 16.24 11.31 -4.94
CA VAL A 110 15.94 12.59 -5.59
C VAL A 110 15.62 12.41 -7.08
N ILE A 111 16.42 11.62 -7.81
CA ILE A 111 16.19 11.34 -9.25
C ILE A 111 14.86 10.60 -9.45
N CYS A 112 14.54 9.64 -8.58
CA CYS A 112 13.27 8.91 -8.64
C CYS A 112 12.08 9.82 -8.36
N ASP A 113 12.14 10.72 -7.39
CA ASP A 113 11.06 11.66 -7.10
C ASP A 113 10.85 12.65 -8.27
N ILE A 114 11.94 13.22 -8.81
CA ILE A 114 11.86 14.09 -9.99
C ILE A 114 11.30 13.29 -11.19
N GLY A 115 11.80 12.07 -11.41
CA GLY A 115 11.33 11.20 -12.49
C GLY A 115 9.84 10.87 -12.38
N ARG A 116 9.36 10.55 -11.16
CA ARG A 116 7.92 10.34 -10.92
C ARG A 116 7.11 11.61 -11.21
N GLY A 117 7.58 12.76 -10.74
CA GLY A 117 6.97 14.05 -11.06
C GLY A 117 6.89 14.31 -12.56
N VAL A 118 7.96 14.06 -13.31
CA VAL A 118 7.99 14.22 -14.77
C VAL A 118 7.00 13.27 -15.45
N VAL A 119 7.00 11.97 -15.09
CA VAL A 119 6.05 11.00 -15.66
C VAL A 119 4.61 11.42 -15.38
N LEU A 120 4.29 11.82 -14.14
CA LEU A 120 2.96 12.31 -13.78
C LEU A 120 2.57 13.55 -14.57
N ALA A 121 3.48 14.50 -14.77
CA ALA A 121 3.22 15.72 -15.55
C ALA A 121 2.85 15.43 -17.01
N THR A 122 3.19 14.25 -17.55
CA THR A 122 2.77 13.83 -18.89
C THR A 122 1.33 13.26 -18.93
N LEU A 123 0.81 12.76 -17.81
CA LEU A 123 -0.48 12.05 -17.77
C LEU A 123 -1.69 12.86 -18.22
N PRO A 124 -1.81 14.19 -17.95
CA PRO A 124 -2.90 14.99 -18.47
C PRO A 124 -2.98 15.04 -20.02
N PHE A 125 -1.86 14.73 -20.69
CA PHE A 125 -1.74 14.73 -22.15
C PHE A 125 -1.82 13.32 -22.76
N VAL A 126 -1.95 12.30 -21.92
CA VAL A 126 -2.06 10.90 -22.37
C VAL A 126 -3.52 10.55 -22.62
N ASP A 127 -3.87 10.33 -23.89
CA ASP A 127 -5.21 9.95 -24.33
C ASP A 127 -5.31 8.49 -24.78
N THR A 128 -4.23 7.70 -24.66
CA THR A 128 -4.18 6.30 -25.04
C THR A 128 -3.92 5.37 -23.85
N LEU A 129 -4.56 4.21 -23.86
CA LEU A 129 -4.34 3.19 -22.84
C LEU A 129 -2.87 2.73 -22.80
N PHE A 130 -2.24 2.59 -23.96
CA PHE A 130 -0.85 2.18 -24.08
C PHE A 130 0.10 3.19 -23.40
N GLY A 131 -0.10 4.50 -23.63
CA GLY A 131 0.67 5.55 -22.97
C GLY A 131 0.49 5.51 -21.45
N LEU A 132 -0.73 5.28 -20.97
CA LEU A 132 -1.02 5.17 -19.54
C LEU A 132 -0.37 3.93 -18.91
N VAL A 133 -0.32 2.81 -19.62
CA VAL A 133 0.36 1.58 -19.21
C VAL A 133 1.87 1.81 -19.08
N ILE A 134 2.50 2.46 -20.07
CA ILE A 134 3.93 2.80 -20.01
C ILE A 134 4.22 3.73 -18.84
N ALA A 135 3.42 4.79 -18.67
CA ALA A 135 3.59 5.72 -17.56
C ALA A 135 3.47 5.01 -16.20
N SER A 136 2.46 4.15 -16.03
CA SER A 136 2.25 3.35 -14.82
C SER A 136 3.41 2.39 -14.54
N PHE A 137 3.92 1.74 -15.58
CA PHE A 137 5.11 0.89 -15.48
C PHE A 137 6.34 1.69 -15.04
N MET A 138 6.58 2.88 -15.64
CA MET A 138 7.70 3.76 -15.27
C MET A 138 7.60 4.25 -13.83
N LEU A 139 6.41 4.65 -13.38
CA LEU A 139 6.17 5.05 -11.98
C LEU A 139 6.57 3.93 -11.02
N GLU A 140 6.18 2.69 -11.31
CA GLU A 140 6.53 1.54 -10.46
C GLU A 140 8.03 1.25 -10.46
N VAL A 141 8.70 1.30 -11.62
CA VAL A 141 10.16 1.13 -11.71
C VAL A 141 10.87 2.16 -10.82
N LEU A 142 10.47 3.43 -10.87
CA LEU A 142 11.05 4.47 -10.04
C LEU A 142 10.77 4.24 -8.55
N THR A 143 9.59 3.75 -8.19
CA THR A 143 9.22 3.39 -6.82
C THR A 143 10.06 2.20 -6.31
N LEU A 144 10.30 1.19 -7.15
CA LEU A 144 11.14 0.03 -6.82
C LEU A 144 12.61 0.38 -6.59
N LEU A 145 13.10 1.49 -7.13
CA LEU A 145 14.45 2.00 -6.86
C LEU A 145 14.46 2.92 -5.62
N TRP A 146 13.40 3.72 -5.43
CA TRP A 146 13.29 4.66 -4.32
C TRP A 146 13.18 3.95 -2.97
N SER A 147 12.28 2.96 -2.86
CA SER A 147 11.95 2.31 -1.58
C SER A 147 13.15 1.65 -0.90
N PRO A 148 13.95 0.79 -1.55
CA PRO A 148 15.11 0.19 -0.91
C PRO A 148 16.21 1.21 -0.61
N SER A 149 16.34 2.29 -1.43
CA SER A 149 17.29 3.37 -1.15
C SER A 149 16.96 4.08 0.16
N LYS A 150 15.67 4.33 0.41
CA LYS A 150 15.17 4.91 1.66
C LYS A 150 15.38 3.95 2.83
N GLU A 151 14.96 2.69 2.70
CA GLU A 151 15.06 1.68 3.76
C GLU A 151 16.51 1.45 4.19
N ALA A 152 17.44 1.38 3.23
CA ALA A 152 18.87 1.25 3.50
C ALA A 152 19.48 2.53 4.13
N SER A 153 18.82 3.68 4.05
CA SER A 153 19.28 4.93 4.67
C SER A 153 18.88 5.04 6.15
N VAL A 154 17.77 4.43 6.55
CA VAL A 154 17.21 4.53 7.92
C VAL A 154 18.20 4.10 9.00
N PRO A 155 18.91 2.95 8.91
CA PRO A 155 19.86 2.54 9.96
C PRO A 155 21.04 3.50 10.16
N ASN A 156 21.34 4.32 9.15
CA ASN A 156 22.42 5.32 9.23
C ASN A 156 21.96 6.66 9.84
N LEU A 157 20.65 6.81 10.06
CA LEU A 157 20.05 8.05 10.57
C LEU A 157 19.56 7.94 11.99
N VAL A 158 19.36 6.74 12.52
CA VAL A 158 18.85 6.50 13.87
C VAL A 158 19.80 5.59 14.64
N ARG A 159 19.81 5.72 15.98
CA ARG A 159 20.53 4.78 16.84
C ARG A 159 19.85 3.41 16.83
N PRO A 160 20.58 2.31 17.10
CA PRO A 160 20.03 0.94 17.05
C PRO A 160 18.75 0.75 17.89
N GLU A 161 18.67 1.38 19.06
CA GLU A 161 17.51 1.31 19.96
C GLU A 161 16.24 1.93 19.36
N PHE A 162 16.36 2.86 18.39
CA PHE A 162 15.23 3.52 17.72
C PHE A 162 14.85 2.86 16.38
N LEU A 163 15.58 1.85 15.92
CA LEU A 163 15.31 1.21 14.60
C LEU A 163 13.89 0.63 14.50
N ALA A 164 13.41 -0.02 15.56
CA ALA A 164 12.05 -0.57 15.58
C ALA A 164 10.99 0.54 15.44
N ASN A 165 11.16 1.67 16.16
CA ASN A 165 10.27 2.81 16.04
C ASN A 165 10.35 3.45 14.66
N ALA A 166 11.56 3.61 14.10
CA ALA A 166 11.76 4.18 12.78
C ALA A 166 11.10 3.34 11.68
N ASN A 167 11.20 2.01 11.77
CA ASN A 167 10.53 1.10 10.84
C ASN A 167 8.99 1.19 10.96
N SER A 168 8.46 1.23 12.20
CA SER A 168 7.02 1.40 12.44
C SER A 168 6.52 2.73 11.87
N LEU A 169 7.23 3.83 12.12
CA LEU A 169 6.91 5.14 11.56
C LEU A 169 6.97 5.16 10.03
N SER A 170 7.93 4.45 9.44
CA SER A 170 8.03 4.30 7.97
C SER A 170 6.83 3.55 7.39
N LEU A 171 6.31 2.53 8.07
CA LEU A 171 5.08 1.83 7.66
C LEU A 171 3.85 2.74 7.80
N VAL A 172 3.77 3.53 8.86
CA VAL A 172 2.70 4.53 9.02
C VAL A 172 2.77 5.58 7.89
N ALA A 173 3.96 6.04 7.52
CA ALA A 173 4.11 6.97 6.39
C ALA A 173 3.67 6.34 5.06
N ALA A 174 4.01 5.07 4.81
CA ALA A 174 3.71 4.39 3.56
C ALA A 174 2.23 4.04 3.40
N TYR A 175 1.61 3.50 4.46
CA TYR A 175 0.24 2.95 4.39
C TYR A 175 -0.80 3.79 5.13
N GLY A 176 -0.42 4.48 6.20
CA GLY A 176 -1.32 5.36 6.96
C GLY A 176 -1.74 6.60 6.18
N THR A 177 -0.98 6.98 5.14
CA THR A 177 -1.33 8.07 4.22
C THR A 177 -2.39 7.67 3.19
N PHE A 178 -2.71 6.39 3.02
CA PHE A 178 -3.70 5.89 2.06
C PHE A 178 -5.10 6.53 2.23
N PRO A 179 -5.74 6.48 3.40
CA PRO A 179 -7.06 7.09 3.56
C PRO A 179 -7.02 8.61 3.38
N VAL A 180 -5.92 9.26 3.82
CA VAL A 180 -5.75 10.71 3.67
C VAL A 180 -5.57 11.09 2.20
N GLY A 181 -4.70 10.37 1.45
CA GLY A 181 -4.49 10.59 0.02
C GLY A 181 -5.76 10.41 -0.80
N SER A 182 -6.54 9.36 -0.50
CA SER A 182 -7.81 9.11 -1.16
C SER A 182 -8.86 10.19 -0.85
N ALA A 183 -8.90 10.70 0.39
CA ALA A 183 -9.76 11.81 0.79
C ALA A 183 -9.35 13.14 0.13
N VAL A 184 -8.04 13.41 0.06
CA VAL A 184 -7.49 14.58 -0.65
C VAL A 184 -7.84 14.51 -2.13
N PHE A 185 -7.71 13.33 -2.78
CA PHE A 185 -8.17 13.16 -4.16
C PHE A 185 -9.66 13.51 -4.31
N ALA A 186 -10.53 13.01 -3.43
CA ALA A 186 -11.96 13.28 -3.48
C ALA A 186 -12.24 14.79 -3.33
N ALA A 187 -11.53 15.47 -2.42
CA ALA A 187 -11.62 16.92 -2.25
C ALA A 187 -11.13 17.69 -3.50
N LEU A 188 -9.99 17.31 -4.06
CA LEU A 188 -9.45 17.92 -5.30
C LEU A 188 -10.38 17.71 -6.50
N ALA A 189 -11.04 16.55 -6.59
CA ALA A 189 -12.05 16.29 -7.60
C ALA A 189 -13.28 17.21 -7.43
N GLY A 190 -13.66 17.51 -6.19
CA GLY A 190 -14.70 18.50 -5.86
C GLY A 190 -14.29 19.92 -6.27
N VAL A 191 -13.05 20.32 -5.95
CA VAL A 191 -12.49 21.63 -6.35
C VAL A 191 -12.43 21.76 -7.88
N ALA A 192 -12.00 20.72 -8.59
CA ALA A 192 -11.95 20.70 -10.05
C ALA A 192 -13.36 20.90 -10.66
N LYS A 193 -14.38 20.27 -10.09
CA LYS A 193 -15.77 20.44 -10.50
C LYS A 193 -16.25 21.89 -10.30
N TRP A 194 -15.90 22.50 -9.17
CA TRP A 194 -16.21 23.90 -8.86
C TRP A 194 -15.49 24.84 -9.82
N LEU A 195 -14.17 24.65 -10.08
CA LEU A 195 -13.39 25.43 -11.03
C LEU A 195 -13.93 25.32 -12.47
N GLY A 196 -14.38 24.12 -12.87
CA GLY A 196 -14.99 23.88 -14.19
C GLY A 196 -16.29 24.65 -14.42
N GLY A 197 -16.91 25.21 -13.38
CA GLY A 197 -18.07 26.11 -13.48
C GLY A 197 -17.71 27.53 -13.94
N PHE A 198 -16.42 27.91 -13.95
CA PHE A 198 -15.98 29.24 -14.39
C PHE A 198 -15.67 29.25 -15.89
N SER A 199 -16.39 30.05 -16.67
CA SER A 199 -16.22 30.15 -18.13
C SER A 199 -14.80 30.55 -18.57
N ALA A 200 -14.10 31.33 -17.76
CA ALA A 200 -12.71 31.77 -18.02
C ALA A 200 -11.70 30.59 -18.03
N LEU A 201 -12.03 29.47 -17.42
CA LEU A 201 -11.17 28.30 -17.30
C LEU A 201 -11.52 27.15 -18.29
N HIS A 202 -12.55 27.34 -19.13
CA HIS A 202 -12.97 26.35 -20.14
C HIS A 202 -11.87 25.99 -21.16
N GLY A 203 -10.92 26.90 -21.40
CA GLY A 203 -9.75 26.65 -22.25
C GLY A 203 -8.67 25.77 -21.63
N LEU A 204 -8.66 25.68 -20.29
CA LEU A 204 -7.80 24.75 -19.58
C LEU A 204 -8.59 23.43 -19.40
N ARG A 205 -8.05 22.33 -19.87
CA ARG A 205 -8.64 20.98 -19.66
C ARG A 205 -8.65 20.62 -18.16
N VAL A 206 -9.43 21.36 -17.36
CA VAL A 206 -9.56 21.15 -15.92
C VAL A 206 -10.46 19.94 -15.68
N SER A 207 -9.90 18.74 -15.75
CA SER A 207 -10.59 17.54 -15.30
C SER A 207 -10.28 17.27 -13.81
N GLN A 208 -11.14 16.51 -13.15
CA GLN A 208 -10.95 16.12 -11.76
C GLN A 208 -9.61 15.42 -11.54
N GLU A 209 -9.23 14.57 -12.48
CA GLU A 209 -7.98 13.83 -12.46
C GLU A 209 -6.77 14.74 -12.69
N THR A 210 -6.90 15.73 -13.58
CA THR A 210 -5.79 16.64 -13.91
C THR A 210 -5.36 17.48 -12.72
N VAL A 211 -6.29 18.02 -11.94
CA VAL A 211 -5.97 18.79 -10.72
C VAL A 211 -5.26 17.92 -9.69
N ALA A 212 -5.73 16.69 -9.50
CA ALA A 212 -5.10 15.74 -8.60
C ALA A 212 -3.68 15.36 -9.04
N ILE A 213 -3.46 15.16 -10.35
CA ILE A 213 -2.13 14.85 -10.90
C ILE A 213 -1.16 16.02 -10.70
N TRP A 214 -1.57 17.27 -10.97
CA TRP A 214 -0.69 18.42 -10.74
C TRP A 214 -0.36 18.63 -9.26
N PHE A 215 -1.29 18.34 -8.36
CA PHE A 215 -1.03 18.34 -6.93
C PHE A 215 0.02 17.28 -6.58
N ASP A 216 -0.11 16.06 -7.14
CA ASP A 216 0.82 14.96 -6.93
C ASP A 216 2.22 15.28 -7.47
N VAL A 217 2.34 15.87 -8.65
CA VAL A 217 3.61 16.41 -9.17
C VAL A 217 4.28 17.32 -8.13
N GLY A 218 3.49 18.22 -7.52
CA GLY A 218 3.97 19.10 -6.45
C GLY A 218 4.49 18.33 -5.23
N THR A 219 3.83 17.24 -4.82
CA THR A 219 4.28 16.44 -3.68
C THR A 219 5.62 15.74 -3.95
N PHE A 220 5.83 15.19 -5.15
CA PHE A 220 7.11 14.58 -5.51
C PHE A 220 8.25 15.59 -5.62
N LEU A 221 8.00 16.76 -6.21
CA LEU A 221 9.01 17.83 -6.27
C LEU A 221 9.36 18.35 -4.87
N LEU A 222 8.36 18.50 -3.99
CA LEU A 222 8.60 18.88 -2.60
C LEU A 222 9.42 17.82 -1.86
N SER A 223 9.09 16.54 -2.03
CA SER A 223 9.86 15.42 -1.49
C SER A 223 11.31 15.43 -1.99
N ALA A 224 11.53 15.62 -3.29
CA ALA A 224 12.85 15.73 -3.89
C ALA A 224 13.67 16.87 -3.28
N VAL A 225 13.06 18.06 -3.10
CA VAL A 225 13.69 19.20 -2.42
C VAL A 225 14.03 18.87 -0.98
N MET A 226 13.11 18.29 -0.23
CA MET A 226 13.34 17.90 1.17
C MET A 226 14.51 16.91 1.29
N ILE A 227 14.54 15.86 0.44
CA ILE A 227 15.61 14.86 0.43
C ILE A 227 16.94 15.50 -0.03
N SER A 228 16.91 16.41 -0.99
CA SER A 228 18.12 17.09 -1.48
C SER A 228 18.84 17.90 -0.40
N THR A 229 18.12 18.40 0.59
CA THR A 229 18.67 19.16 1.72
C THR A 229 19.17 18.28 2.88
N LEU A 230 18.95 16.95 2.81
CA LEU A 230 19.42 16.03 3.84
C LEU A 230 20.91 15.77 3.73
N THR A 231 21.59 15.78 4.87
CA THR A 231 22.97 15.28 4.98
C THR A 231 22.92 13.80 5.36
N LEU A 232 22.97 12.91 4.36
CA LEU A 232 23.12 11.49 4.63
C LEU A 232 24.59 11.18 4.87
N PRO A 233 24.95 10.40 5.90
CA PRO A 233 26.32 9.95 6.11
C PRO A 233 26.82 9.22 4.87
N LYS A 234 27.99 9.61 4.38
CA LYS A 234 28.63 8.87 3.29
C LYS A 234 28.89 7.44 3.79
N ARG A 235 28.51 6.46 2.99
CA ARG A 235 28.81 5.04 3.25
C ARG A 235 30.33 4.91 3.51
N ALA A 236 30.72 4.47 4.72
CA ALA A 236 32.08 4.00 4.90
C ALA A 236 32.35 2.94 3.82
N LYS A 237 33.40 3.11 3.04
CA LYS A 237 33.84 2.09 2.06
C LYS A 237 34.16 0.84 2.87
N GLN A 238 33.19 -0.06 3.04
CA GLN A 238 33.51 -1.40 3.51
C GLN A 238 34.46 -2.00 2.50
N PRO A 239 35.55 -2.65 2.95
CA PRO A 239 36.42 -3.42 2.08
C PRO A 239 35.52 -4.36 1.26
N ARG A 240 35.73 -4.38 -0.05
CA ARG A 240 35.03 -5.33 -0.92
C ARG A 240 35.39 -6.73 -0.45
N GLU A 241 34.59 -7.31 0.43
CA GLU A 241 34.45 -8.75 0.40
C GLU A 241 33.85 -9.06 -0.96
N THR A 242 34.65 -9.69 -1.78
CA THR A 242 34.29 -10.24 -3.08
C THR A 242 33.39 -11.46 -2.88
N SER A 243 32.27 -11.30 -2.17
CA SER A 243 31.17 -12.20 -2.34
C SER A 243 30.54 -11.83 -3.67
N GLU A 244 30.90 -12.55 -4.71
CA GLU A 244 30.15 -12.63 -5.96
C GLU A 244 28.72 -13.08 -5.62
N HIS A 245 27.90 -12.15 -5.16
CA HIS A 245 26.45 -12.35 -5.16
C HIS A 245 26.00 -12.25 -6.62
N ARG A 246 26.42 -13.24 -7.42
CA ARG A 246 25.70 -13.60 -8.64
C ARG A 246 24.29 -13.92 -8.20
N PHE A 247 23.35 -13.15 -8.71
CA PHE A 247 21.94 -13.38 -8.48
C PHE A 247 21.60 -14.78 -9.01
N ASP A 248 21.49 -15.76 -8.10
CA ASP A 248 21.17 -17.14 -8.45
C ASP A 248 19.63 -17.31 -8.44
N PHE A 249 19.02 -17.15 -9.61
CA PHE A 249 17.61 -17.46 -9.81
C PHE A 249 17.25 -18.85 -9.32
N GLY A 250 18.15 -19.84 -9.46
CA GLY A 250 17.95 -21.20 -9.03
C GLY A 250 17.81 -21.30 -7.50
N ARG A 251 18.56 -20.48 -6.75
CA ARG A 251 18.42 -20.39 -5.29
C ARG A 251 17.10 -19.79 -4.88
N THR A 252 16.66 -18.71 -5.52
CA THR A 252 15.37 -18.07 -5.26
C THR A 252 14.22 -19.02 -5.53
N PHE A 253 14.26 -19.80 -6.61
CA PHE A 253 13.24 -20.82 -6.90
C PHE A 253 13.25 -21.97 -5.90
N ARG A 254 14.42 -22.40 -5.43
CA ARG A 254 14.52 -23.43 -4.36
C ARG A 254 13.97 -22.92 -3.04
N ASP A 255 14.30 -21.72 -2.64
CA ASP A 255 13.79 -21.09 -1.42
C ASP A 255 12.26 -20.95 -1.45
N LEU A 256 11.69 -20.58 -2.62
CA LEU A 256 10.24 -20.58 -2.83
C LEU A 256 9.63 -22.01 -2.74
N ALA A 257 10.27 -22.99 -3.37
CA ALA A 257 9.80 -24.37 -3.34
C ALA A 257 9.81 -24.97 -1.91
N GLU A 258 10.85 -24.65 -1.11
CA GLU A 258 10.91 -25.04 0.30
C GLU A 258 9.83 -24.32 1.12
N GLY A 259 9.58 -23.02 0.85
CA GLY A 259 8.46 -22.29 1.45
C GLY A 259 7.11 -22.96 1.15
N TRP A 260 6.85 -23.36 -0.09
CA TRP A 260 5.64 -24.09 -0.49
C TRP A 260 5.51 -25.44 0.19
N LYS A 261 6.60 -26.21 0.30
CA LYS A 261 6.62 -27.49 0.99
C LYS A 261 6.26 -27.34 2.47
N PHE A 262 6.81 -26.33 3.13
CA PHE A 262 6.50 -26.04 4.54
C PHE A 262 5.04 -25.59 4.73
N ILE A 263 4.50 -24.74 3.82
CA ILE A 263 3.10 -24.35 3.83
C ILE A 263 2.19 -25.57 3.75
N GLY A 264 2.53 -26.55 2.91
CA GLY A 264 1.81 -27.82 2.80
C GLY A 264 1.82 -28.67 4.09
N SER A 265 2.93 -28.65 4.84
CA SER A 265 3.12 -29.47 6.05
C SER A 265 2.45 -28.88 7.31
N SER A 266 2.32 -27.56 7.41
CA SER A 266 1.75 -26.88 8.58
C SER A 266 0.30 -26.43 8.35
N PRO A 267 -0.71 -27.06 8.99
CA PRO A 267 -2.12 -26.68 8.82
C PRO A 267 -2.41 -25.22 9.18
N VAL A 268 -1.73 -24.68 10.20
CA VAL A 268 -1.91 -23.29 10.64
C VAL A 268 -1.35 -22.31 9.63
N VAL A 269 -0.11 -22.53 9.18
CA VAL A 269 0.54 -21.67 8.18
C VAL A 269 -0.24 -21.72 6.87
N ARG A 270 -0.67 -22.90 6.45
CA ARG A 270 -1.51 -23.10 5.26
C ARG A 270 -2.83 -22.33 5.35
N SER A 271 -3.54 -22.41 6.51
CA SER A 271 -4.80 -21.68 6.71
C SER A 271 -4.63 -20.17 6.56
N VAL A 272 -3.58 -19.61 7.16
CA VAL A 272 -3.31 -18.16 7.10
C VAL A 272 -2.97 -17.75 5.68
N ILE A 273 -2.06 -18.47 5.02
CA ILE A 273 -1.62 -18.13 3.66
C ILE A 273 -2.77 -18.29 2.67
N LEU A 274 -3.53 -19.38 2.73
CA LEU A 274 -4.70 -19.55 1.87
C LEU A 274 -5.78 -18.48 2.16
N GLY A 275 -6.04 -18.19 3.45
CA GLY A 275 -7.00 -17.15 3.82
C GLY A 275 -6.63 -15.77 3.30
N ILE A 276 -5.36 -15.36 3.44
CA ILE A 276 -4.88 -14.08 2.91
C ILE A 276 -4.89 -14.09 1.38
N ALA A 277 -4.30 -15.09 0.75
CA ALA A 277 -4.14 -15.15 -0.71
C ALA A 277 -5.49 -15.19 -1.43
N THR A 278 -6.37 -16.14 -1.05
CA THR A 278 -7.70 -16.26 -1.66
C THR A 278 -8.58 -15.05 -1.33
N GLY A 279 -8.46 -14.52 -0.10
CA GLY A 279 -9.13 -13.29 0.31
C GLY A 279 -8.73 -12.09 -0.54
N LEU A 280 -7.44 -12.00 -0.92
CA LEU A 280 -6.94 -10.94 -1.80
C LEU A 280 -7.40 -11.08 -3.25
N VAL A 281 -7.64 -12.29 -3.76
CA VAL A 281 -8.26 -12.45 -5.08
C VAL A 281 -9.66 -11.84 -5.08
N GLY A 282 -10.50 -12.15 -4.09
CA GLY A 282 -11.85 -11.59 -4.00
C GLY A 282 -11.86 -10.10 -3.65
N GLY A 283 -11.13 -9.70 -2.60
CA GLY A 283 -11.07 -8.30 -2.13
C GLY A 283 -10.34 -7.36 -3.09
N GLY A 284 -9.32 -7.85 -3.80
CA GLY A 284 -8.59 -7.08 -4.80
C GLY A 284 -9.45 -6.64 -5.97
N MET A 285 -10.51 -7.38 -6.31
CA MET A 285 -11.47 -7.01 -7.36
C MET A 285 -12.17 -5.67 -7.08
N LEU A 286 -12.25 -5.26 -5.80
CA LEU A 286 -12.85 -3.98 -5.42
C LEU A 286 -12.13 -2.77 -6.04
N VAL A 287 -10.82 -2.87 -6.27
CA VAL A 287 -10.04 -1.74 -6.80
C VAL A 287 -10.39 -1.43 -8.26
N PRO A 288 -10.25 -2.36 -9.23
CA PRO A 288 -10.60 -2.07 -10.62
C PRO A 288 -12.10 -1.84 -10.83
N LEU A 289 -12.96 -2.53 -10.09
CA LEU A 289 -14.42 -2.42 -10.26
C LEU A 289 -15.04 -1.30 -9.41
N GLY A 290 -14.35 -0.81 -8.37
CA GLY A 290 -14.84 0.23 -7.49
C GLY A 290 -15.12 1.55 -8.21
N VAL A 291 -14.30 1.92 -9.20
CA VAL A 291 -14.53 3.12 -10.03
C VAL A 291 -15.82 2.99 -10.82
N VAL A 292 -16.01 1.83 -11.46
CA VAL A 292 -17.20 1.53 -12.29
C VAL A 292 -18.44 1.48 -11.40
N MET A 293 -18.36 0.76 -10.29
CA MET A 293 -19.43 0.71 -9.29
C MET A 293 -19.81 2.10 -8.77
N SER A 294 -18.82 2.95 -8.48
CA SER A 294 -19.04 4.33 -8.02
C SER A 294 -19.73 5.20 -9.08
N ARG A 295 -19.39 5.04 -10.35
CA ARG A 295 -19.93 5.83 -11.45
C ARG A 295 -21.33 5.37 -11.88
N GLU A 296 -21.51 4.05 -12.07
CA GLU A 296 -22.69 3.50 -12.72
C GLU A 296 -23.81 3.12 -11.73
N VAL A 297 -23.44 2.77 -10.49
CA VAL A 297 -24.41 2.26 -9.50
C VAL A 297 -24.63 3.23 -8.36
N LEU A 298 -23.53 3.81 -7.82
CA LEU A 298 -23.62 4.63 -6.60
C LEU A 298 -23.76 6.12 -6.89
N GLY A 299 -23.64 6.55 -8.16
CA GLY A 299 -23.76 7.95 -8.56
C GLY A 299 -22.66 8.88 -8.04
N GLY A 300 -21.57 8.32 -7.48
CA GLY A 300 -20.50 9.09 -6.82
C GLY A 300 -19.38 9.58 -7.77
N GLY A 301 -19.30 9.06 -8.99
CA GLY A 301 -18.24 9.39 -9.93
C GLY A 301 -16.84 9.07 -9.41
N ALA A 302 -15.82 9.82 -9.87
CA ALA A 302 -14.43 9.65 -9.42
C ALA A 302 -14.25 10.03 -7.94
N ALA A 303 -14.92 11.09 -7.48
CA ALA A 303 -14.89 11.50 -6.08
C ALA A 303 -15.45 10.41 -5.16
N GLY A 304 -16.57 9.78 -5.55
CA GLY A 304 -17.16 8.66 -4.80
C GLY A 304 -16.22 7.46 -4.67
N PHE A 305 -15.44 7.15 -5.71
CA PHE A 305 -14.41 6.12 -5.62
C PHE A 305 -13.32 6.50 -4.60
N GLY A 306 -12.84 7.76 -4.61
CA GLY A 306 -11.91 8.25 -3.60
C GLY A 306 -12.46 8.11 -2.17
N LEU A 307 -13.75 8.41 -1.98
CA LEU A 307 -14.43 8.24 -0.69
C LEU A 307 -14.55 6.76 -0.27
N LEU A 308 -14.84 5.84 -1.21
CA LEU A 308 -14.83 4.40 -0.94
C LEU A 308 -13.45 3.91 -0.50
N LEU A 309 -12.39 4.37 -1.16
CA LEU A 309 -11.01 4.03 -0.76
C LEU A 309 -10.64 4.68 0.59
N THR A 310 -11.11 5.89 0.87
CA THR A 310 -10.96 6.52 2.18
C THR A 310 -11.63 5.70 3.27
N ALA A 311 -12.86 5.24 3.03
CA ALA A 311 -13.60 4.37 3.95
C ALA A 311 -12.85 3.05 4.19
N LEU A 312 -12.36 2.41 3.12
CA LEU A 312 -11.55 1.19 3.20
C LEU A 312 -10.29 1.41 4.04
N GLY A 313 -9.50 2.43 3.70
CA GLY A 313 -8.23 2.71 4.36
C GLY A 313 -8.40 3.11 5.83
N SER A 314 -9.40 3.94 6.14
CA SER A 314 -9.75 4.30 7.52
C SER A 314 -10.18 3.07 8.32
N GLY A 315 -10.96 2.18 7.70
CA GLY A 315 -11.33 0.89 8.27
C GLY A 315 -10.11 0.02 8.57
N VAL A 316 -9.17 -0.12 7.62
CA VAL A 316 -7.93 -0.89 7.81
C VAL A 316 -7.14 -0.33 8.99
N ALA A 317 -6.95 0.98 9.06
CA ALA A 317 -6.26 1.63 10.17
C ALA A 317 -6.97 1.38 11.51
N ALA A 318 -8.30 1.52 11.55
CA ALA A 318 -9.10 1.25 12.74
C ALA A 318 -9.00 -0.23 13.17
N GLY A 319 -9.02 -1.17 12.23
CA GLY A 319 -8.86 -2.60 12.50
C GLY A 319 -7.49 -2.94 13.10
N ILE A 320 -6.42 -2.37 12.56
CA ILE A 320 -5.06 -2.53 13.08
C ILE A 320 -4.98 -2.00 14.53
N VAL A 321 -5.49 -0.78 14.77
CA VAL A 321 -5.47 -0.16 16.11
C VAL A 321 -6.32 -0.94 17.09
N ALA A 322 -7.56 -1.26 16.73
CA ALA A 322 -8.48 -2.01 17.60
C ALA A 322 -7.88 -3.37 18.00
N LEU A 323 -7.27 -4.06 17.04
CA LEU A 323 -6.66 -5.36 17.31
C LEU A 323 -5.40 -5.26 18.17
N SER A 324 -4.58 -4.22 17.98
CA SER A 324 -3.39 -3.97 18.83
C SER A 324 -3.74 -3.87 20.33
N VAL A 325 -4.95 -3.35 20.63
CA VAL A 325 -5.48 -3.29 22.00
C VAL A 325 -6.10 -4.61 22.44
N LEU A 326 -6.85 -5.27 21.55
CA LEU A 326 -7.69 -6.43 21.89
C LEU A 326 -6.94 -7.77 21.83
N GLN A 327 -5.81 -7.86 21.08
CA GLN A 327 -5.10 -9.12 20.78
C GLN A 327 -4.72 -9.94 22.01
N ARG A 328 -4.51 -9.32 23.18
CA ARG A 328 -4.17 -10.02 24.43
C ARG A 328 -5.34 -10.82 25.02
N ARG A 329 -6.59 -10.57 24.59
CA ARG A 329 -7.82 -11.15 25.11
C ARG A 329 -8.50 -12.15 24.19
N VAL A 330 -8.00 -12.30 22.94
CA VAL A 330 -8.67 -13.11 21.91
C VAL A 330 -7.78 -14.23 21.38
N ARG A 331 -8.39 -15.32 20.96
CA ARG A 331 -7.69 -16.43 20.28
C ARG A 331 -7.44 -15.99 18.82
N HIS A 332 -6.18 -15.78 18.47
CA HIS A 332 -5.75 -15.22 17.19
C HIS A 332 -6.34 -15.97 15.98
N GLU A 333 -6.33 -17.30 16.01
CA GLU A 333 -6.81 -18.14 14.90
C GLU A 333 -8.33 -17.98 14.67
N ARG A 334 -9.14 -17.97 15.74
CA ARG A 334 -10.60 -17.77 15.62
C ARG A 334 -10.94 -16.37 15.13
N MET A 335 -10.24 -15.38 15.65
CA MET A 335 -10.46 -13.99 15.23
C MET A 335 -10.02 -13.77 13.77
N PHE A 336 -8.94 -14.42 13.33
CA PHE A 336 -8.52 -14.42 11.93
C PHE A 336 -9.63 -14.93 11.01
N VAL A 337 -10.19 -16.11 11.30
CA VAL A 337 -11.29 -16.69 10.52
C VAL A 337 -12.52 -15.80 10.54
N ALA A 338 -12.91 -15.30 11.72
CA ALA A 338 -14.05 -14.37 11.84
C ALA A 338 -13.85 -13.10 11.02
N SER A 339 -12.64 -12.55 11.00
CA SER A 339 -12.30 -11.37 10.20
C SER A 339 -12.36 -11.65 8.69
N VAL A 340 -11.86 -12.82 8.23
CA VAL A 340 -11.98 -13.20 6.82
C VAL A 340 -13.44 -13.37 6.42
N LEU A 341 -14.24 -14.07 7.21
CA LEU A 341 -15.67 -14.26 6.94
C LEU A 341 -16.41 -12.92 6.98
N GLY A 342 -16.14 -12.08 7.97
CA GLY A 342 -16.71 -10.73 8.07
C GLY A 342 -16.39 -9.88 6.86
N ALA A 343 -15.14 -9.96 6.33
CA ALA A 343 -14.75 -9.27 5.10
C ALA A 343 -15.62 -9.73 3.90
N GLY A 344 -15.84 -11.03 3.74
CA GLY A 344 -16.67 -11.56 2.66
C GLY A 344 -18.13 -11.09 2.75
N VAL A 345 -18.72 -11.12 3.95
CA VAL A 345 -20.08 -10.61 4.18
C VAL A 345 -20.17 -9.12 3.87
N CYS A 346 -19.21 -8.33 4.33
CA CYS A 346 -19.21 -6.88 4.10
C CYS A 346 -19.01 -6.54 2.62
N GLN A 347 -18.22 -7.30 1.88
CA GLN A 347 -18.08 -7.12 0.44
C GLN A 347 -19.39 -7.40 -0.30
N LEU A 348 -20.09 -8.50 0.05
CA LEU A 348 -21.40 -8.81 -0.52
C LEU A 348 -22.41 -7.71 -0.20
N ALA A 349 -22.49 -7.29 1.06
CA ALA A 349 -23.40 -6.24 1.49
C ALA A 349 -23.10 -4.90 0.80
N GLY A 350 -21.82 -4.49 0.77
CA GLY A 350 -21.39 -3.24 0.13
C GLY A 350 -21.68 -3.22 -1.38
N ALA A 351 -21.42 -4.33 -2.08
CA ALA A 351 -21.74 -4.48 -3.49
C ALA A 351 -23.26 -4.49 -3.78
N SER A 352 -24.09 -4.85 -2.79
CA SER A 352 -25.56 -4.84 -2.91
C SER A 352 -26.17 -3.45 -2.77
N MET A 353 -25.41 -2.46 -2.27
CA MET A 353 -25.90 -1.11 -2.10
C MET A 353 -26.07 -0.37 -3.42
N SER A 354 -27.08 0.49 -3.48
CA SER A 354 -27.37 1.36 -4.63
C SER A 354 -27.12 2.84 -4.35
N SER A 355 -26.61 3.17 -3.15
CA SER A 355 -26.20 4.52 -2.78
C SER A 355 -24.85 4.54 -2.09
N LEU A 356 -24.13 5.67 -2.19
CA LEU A 356 -22.75 5.78 -1.77
C LEU A 356 -22.55 5.63 -0.25
N ALA A 357 -23.39 6.28 0.56
CA ALA A 357 -23.23 6.31 2.01
C ALA A 357 -23.27 4.93 2.68
N PRO A 358 -24.28 4.05 2.45
CA PRO A 358 -24.27 2.70 3.02
C PRO A 358 -23.18 1.83 2.40
N ALA A 359 -22.83 2.01 1.12
CA ALA A 359 -21.69 1.31 0.51
C ALA A 359 -20.38 1.64 1.24
N MET A 360 -20.13 2.92 1.55
CA MET A 360 -18.97 3.37 2.34
C MET A 360 -18.93 2.72 3.73
N LEU A 361 -20.07 2.58 4.40
CA LEU A 361 -20.13 1.93 5.72
C LEU A 361 -19.66 0.47 5.64
N PHE A 362 -20.18 -0.30 4.69
CA PHE A 362 -19.77 -1.71 4.52
C PHE A 362 -18.32 -1.82 4.06
N VAL A 363 -17.85 -0.93 3.21
CA VAL A 363 -16.44 -0.88 2.79
C VAL A 363 -15.51 -0.48 3.95
N ALA A 364 -15.95 0.39 4.87
CA ALA A 364 -15.19 0.69 6.08
C ALA A 364 -15.10 -0.53 7.00
N ILE A 365 -16.19 -1.26 7.22
CA ILE A 365 -16.19 -2.49 8.03
C ILE A 365 -15.36 -3.58 7.35
N LEU A 366 -15.42 -3.71 6.02
CA LEU A 366 -14.52 -4.55 5.22
C LEU A 366 -13.06 -4.20 5.50
N GLY A 367 -12.74 -2.90 5.54
CA GLY A 367 -11.42 -2.40 5.91
C GLY A 367 -10.98 -2.84 7.30
N VAL A 368 -11.86 -2.71 8.32
CA VAL A 368 -11.57 -3.19 9.69
C VAL A 368 -11.23 -4.68 9.69
N CYS A 369 -12.01 -5.47 8.97
CA CYS A 369 -11.75 -6.91 8.82
C CYS A 369 -10.41 -7.17 8.13
N ALA A 370 -10.12 -6.47 7.03
CA ALA A 370 -8.86 -6.63 6.27
C ALA A 370 -7.64 -6.26 7.11
N GLY A 371 -7.68 -5.15 7.86
CA GLY A 371 -6.63 -4.75 8.79
C GLY A 371 -6.40 -5.79 9.89
N SER A 372 -7.48 -6.36 10.41
CA SER A 372 -7.42 -7.45 11.40
C SER A 372 -6.81 -8.73 10.81
N VAL A 373 -7.19 -9.12 9.60
CA VAL A 373 -6.62 -10.27 8.88
C VAL A 373 -5.13 -10.09 8.69
N TYR A 374 -4.68 -8.88 8.31
CA TYR A 374 -3.28 -8.58 8.13
C TYR A 374 -2.48 -8.78 9.42
N VAL A 375 -2.87 -8.10 10.51
CA VAL A 375 -2.16 -8.18 11.80
C VAL A 375 -2.17 -9.60 12.36
N LEU A 376 -3.33 -10.26 12.39
CA LEU A 376 -3.45 -11.62 12.93
C LEU A 376 -2.70 -12.64 12.08
N GLY A 377 -2.79 -12.52 10.75
CA GLY A 377 -2.08 -13.42 9.84
C GLY A 377 -0.57 -13.35 10.05
N PHE A 378 -0.01 -12.14 10.11
CA PHE A 378 1.41 -11.94 10.38
C PHE A 378 1.80 -12.44 11.77
N THR A 379 1.01 -12.16 12.80
CA THR A 379 1.26 -12.65 14.17
C THR A 379 1.25 -14.19 14.23
N ILE A 380 0.25 -14.83 13.62
CA ILE A 380 0.16 -16.30 13.59
C ILE A 380 1.35 -16.90 12.85
N LEU A 381 1.76 -16.32 11.71
CA LEU A 381 2.94 -16.78 10.97
C LEU A 381 4.22 -16.64 11.80
N GLN A 382 4.44 -15.47 12.44
CA GLN A 382 5.63 -15.21 13.25
C GLN A 382 5.73 -16.15 14.46
N THR A 383 4.60 -16.55 15.05
CA THR A 383 4.58 -17.43 16.24
C THR A 383 4.64 -18.91 15.92
N ASN A 384 4.29 -19.33 14.70
CA ASN A 384 4.25 -20.74 14.30
C ASN A 384 5.35 -21.15 13.30
N VAL A 385 6.26 -20.22 12.96
CA VAL A 385 7.36 -20.46 12.03
C VAL A 385 8.69 -20.23 12.73
N GLU A 386 9.61 -21.19 12.64
CA GLU A 386 10.96 -21.11 13.15
C GLU A 386 11.74 -19.97 12.50
N ASP A 387 12.66 -19.33 13.23
CA ASP A 387 13.39 -18.15 12.79
C ASP A 387 14.15 -18.37 11.46
N GLU A 388 14.70 -19.57 11.27
CA GLU A 388 15.45 -19.94 10.06
C GLU A 388 14.58 -19.98 8.79
N LEU A 389 13.31 -20.34 8.91
CA LEU A 389 12.36 -20.46 7.79
C LEU A 389 11.51 -19.19 7.61
N ARG A 390 11.49 -18.31 8.61
CA ARG A 390 10.62 -17.11 8.62
C ARG A 390 10.83 -16.24 7.38
N GLY A 391 12.07 -15.96 7.01
CA GLY A 391 12.39 -15.17 5.81
C GLY A 391 11.83 -15.76 4.52
N ARG A 392 11.96 -17.09 4.33
CA ARG A 392 11.47 -17.79 3.14
C ARG A 392 9.94 -17.81 3.06
N ILE A 393 9.27 -17.99 4.19
CA ILE A 393 7.80 -18.00 4.24
C ILE A 393 7.22 -16.62 3.97
N PHE A 394 7.81 -15.57 4.53
CA PHE A 394 7.38 -14.21 4.23
C PHE A 394 7.66 -13.81 2.78
N ALA A 395 8.80 -14.20 2.21
CA ALA A 395 9.09 -14.01 0.79
C ALA A 395 8.04 -14.69 -0.10
N THR A 396 7.69 -15.95 0.23
CA THR A 396 6.63 -16.70 -0.47
C THR A 396 5.27 -16.02 -0.32
N LEU A 397 4.92 -15.55 0.88
CA LEU A 397 3.68 -14.82 1.13
C LEU A 397 3.59 -13.54 0.31
N TYR A 398 4.64 -12.71 0.30
CA TYR A 398 4.64 -11.46 -0.48
C TYR A 398 4.57 -11.70 -2.00
N THR A 399 5.24 -12.74 -2.49
CA THR A 399 5.13 -13.15 -3.90
C THR A 399 3.71 -13.59 -4.23
N LEU A 400 3.10 -14.39 -3.36
CA LEU A 400 1.73 -14.86 -3.52
C LEU A 400 0.72 -13.71 -3.44
N ILE A 401 0.90 -12.75 -2.53
CA ILE A 401 0.07 -11.54 -2.44
C ILE A 401 0.09 -10.77 -3.77
N ARG A 402 1.27 -10.53 -4.33
CA ARG A 402 1.41 -9.85 -5.62
C ARG A 402 0.75 -10.63 -6.76
N PHE A 403 0.94 -11.95 -6.78
CA PHE A 403 0.31 -12.82 -7.77
C PHE A 403 -1.22 -12.80 -7.65
N CYS A 404 -1.77 -12.90 -6.44
CA CYS A 404 -3.21 -12.84 -6.22
C CYS A 404 -3.82 -11.48 -6.63
N LEU A 405 -3.11 -10.39 -6.36
CA LEU A 405 -3.52 -9.06 -6.82
C LEU A 405 -3.47 -8.95 -8.34
N LEU A 406 -2.43 -9.48 -8.99
CA LEU A 406 -2.34 -9.52 -10.45
C LEU A 406 -3.50 -10.32 -11.06
N VAL A 407 -3.81 -11.48 -10.49
CA VAL A 407 -4.97 -12.29 -10.88
C VAL A 407 -6.27 -11.53 -10.66
N ALA A 408 -6.46 -10.89 -9.51
CA ALA A 408 -7.64 -10.08 -9.22
C ALA A 408 -7.82 -8.94 -10.22
N PHE A 409 -6.76 -8.19 -10.51
CA PHE A 409 -6.81 -7.04 -11.41
C PHE A 409 -7.02 -7.46 -12.88
N GLY A 410 -6.45 -8.59 -13.30
CA GLY A 410 -6.64 -9.14 -14.63
C GLY A 410 -8.00 -9.82 -14.84
N LEU A 411 -8.45 -10.62 -13.87
CA LEU A 411 -9.70 -11.39 -13.99
C LEU A 411 -10.95 -10.55 -13.73
N ALA A 412 -10.90 -9.57 -12.80
CA ALA A 412 -12.09 -8.80 -12.44
C ALA A 412 -12.76 -8.11 -13.64
N PRO A 413 -12.03 -7.43 -14.56
CA PRO A 413 -12.63 -6.83 -15.73
C PRO A 413 -13.21 -7.84 -16.71
N ILE A 414 -12.53 -8.99 -16.88
CA ILE A 414 -12.98 -10.06 -17.77
C ILE A 414 -14.30 -10.63 -17.25
N LEU A 415 -14.35 -10.96 -15.97
CA LEU A 415 -15.55 -11.45 -15.31
C LEU A 415 -16.68 -10.41 -15.35
N SER A 416 -16.35 -9.14 -15.09
CA SER A 416 -17.31 -8.03 -15.15
C SER A 416 -17.95 -7.95 -16.55
N SER A 417 -17.14 -7.96 -17.62
CA SER A 417 -17.64 -7.90 -18.99
C SER A 417 -18.45 -9.13 -19.38
N LEU A 418 -18.05 -10.32 -18.94
CA LEU A 418 -18.76 -11.57 -19.19
C LEU A 418 -20.12 -11.60 -18.49
N LEU A 419 -20.11 -11.28 -17.17
CA LEU A 419 -21.33 -11.25 -16.35
C LEU A 419 -22.29 -10.14 -16.79
N ASP A 420 -21.77 -9.03 -17.30
CA ASP A 420 -22.58 -7.93 -17.82
C ASP A 420 -23.33 -8.36 -19.11
N ARG A 421 -22.66 -9.11 -20.04
CA ARG A 421 -23.30 -9.70 -21.20
C ARG A 421 -24.38 -10.72 -20.82
N LEU A 422 -24.06 -11.56 -19.82
CA LEU A 422 -25.00 -12.57 -19.32
C LEU A 422 -26.21 -11.91 -18.64
N SER A 423 -26.00 -10.89 -17.81
CA SER A 423 -27.04 -10.14 -17.15
C SER A 423 -27.96 -9.43 -18.14
N ARG A 424 -27.39 -8.83 -19.21
CA ARG A 424 -28.19 -8.23 -20.29
C ARG A 424 -29.05 -9.27 -21.02
N ALA A 425 -28.47 -10.43 -21.32
CA ALA A 425 -29.17 -11.49 -22.07
C ALA A 425 -30.30 -12.13 -21.24
N LEU A 426 -30.16 -12.27 -19.92
CA LEU A 426 -31.12 -12.97 -19.07
C LEU A 426 -32.09 -12.03 -18.34
N PHE A 427 -31.64 -10.81 -17.95
CA PHE A 427 -32.35 -9.95 -17.00
C PHE A 427 -32.44 -8.50 -17.47
N ASN A 428 -32.00 -8.14 -18.68
CA ASN A 428 -31.91 -6.74 -19.16
C ASN A 428 -31.17 -5.81 -18.17
N ASN A 429 -30.15 -6.31 -17.46
CA ASN A 429 -29.39 -5.62 -16.42
C ASN A 429 -30.20 -5.15 -15.20
N SER A 430 -31.43 -5.64 -15.00
CA SER A 430 -32.25 -5.29 -13.87
C SER A 430 -33.19 -6.42 -13.46
N VAL A 431 -33.40 -6.58 -12.16
CA VAL A 431 -34.41 -7.49 -11.61
C VAL A 431 -35.28 -6.72 -10.65
N SER A 432 -36.58 -6.79 -10.86
CA SER A 432 -37.56 -6.22 -9.92
C SER A 432 -37.88 -7.24 -8.82
N LEU A 433 -37.49 -6.94 -7.58
CA LEU A 433 -37.76 -7.78 -6.43
C LEU A 433 -38.57 -6.97 -5.41
N PHE A 434 -39.77 -7.45 -5.08
CA PHE A 434 -40.70 -6.77 -4.16
C PHE A 434 -40.98 -5.31 -4.54
N GLY A 435 -41.03 -4.96 -5.84
CA GLY A 435 -41.28 -3.59 -6.31
C GLY A 435 -40.06 -2.66 -6.28
N ILE A 436 -38.87 -3.18 -5.99
CA ILE A 436 -37.61 -2.43 -6.05
C ILE A 436 -36.81 -2.94 -7.26
N ASP A 437 -36.50 -2.04 -8.18
CA ASP A 437 -35.65 -2.35 -9.33
C ASP A 437 -34.18 -2.33 -8.92
N ILE A 438 -33.55 -3.51 -8.90
CA ILE A 438 -32.13 -3.68 -8.59
C ILE A 438 -31.38 -3.80 -9.92
N SER A 439 -30.50 -2.82 -10.18
CA SER A 439 -29.59 -2.90 -11.33
C SER A 439 -28.54 -3.97 -11.08
N LEU A 440 -28.28 -4.82 -12.10
CA LEU A 440 -27.32 -5.93 -12.07
C LEU A 440 -26.20 -5.74 -13.10
N PRO A 441 -25.41 -4.67 -13.03
CA PRO A 441 -24.26 -4.53 -13.92
C PRO A 441 -23.20 -5.60 -13.59
N GLY A 442 -22.39 -5.96 -14.58
CA GLY A 442 -21.35 -6.98 -14.42
C GLY A 442 -20.39 -6.70 -13.27
N ALA A 443 -20.08 -5.42 -13.00
CA ALA A 443 -19.23 -5.02 -11.87
C ALA A 443 -19.82 -5.45 -10.51
N ARG A 444 -21.14 -5.27 -10.29
CA ARG A 444 -21.82 -5.71 -9.07
C ARG A 444 -21.76 -7.22 -8.91
N LEU A 445 -22.08 -7.95 -9.97
CA LEU A 445 -22.07 -9.43 -9.98
C LEU A 445 -20.67 -9.98 -9.71
N THR A 446 -19.64 -9.35 -10.27
CA THR A 446 -18.25 -9.73 -10.05
C THR A 446 -17.81 -9.43 -8.61
N LEU A 447 -18.25 -8.32 -8.02
CA LEU A 447 -17.96 -8.02 -6.61
C LEU A 447 -18.70 -9.01 -5.67
N TRP A 448 -19.89 -9.48 -6.01
CA TRP A 448 -20.55 -10.57 -5.28
C TRP A 448 -19.74 -11.86 -5.37
N LEU A 449 -19.27 -12.22 -6.55
CA LEU A 449 -18.38 -13.37 -6.71
C LEU A 449 -17.11 -13.22 -5.85
N GLY A 450 -16.50 -12.03 -5.84
CA GLY A 450 -15.38 -11.71 -4.96
C GLY A 450 -15.70 -11.93 -3.49
N GLY A 451 -16.86 -11.48 -3.02
CA GLY A 451 -17.33 -11.71 -1.64
C GLY A 451 -17.51 -13.19 -1.33
N LEU A 452 -18.06 -13.99 -2.27
CA LEU A 452 -18.19 -15.45 -2.13
C LEU A 452 -16.81 -16.14 -2.08
N ILE A 453 -15.85 -15.68 -2.88
CA ILE A 453 -14.46 -16.17 -2.84
C ILE A 453 -13.84 -15.93 -1.46
N ILE A 454 -14.04 -14.75 -0.87
CA ILE A 454 -13.55 -14.42 0.48
C ILE A 454 -14.23 -15.32 1.53
N LEU A 455 -15.55 -15.54 1.43
CA LEU A 455 -16.26 -16.45 2.33
C LEU A 455 -15.72 -17.87 2.22
N ALA A 456 -15.52 -18.38 1.01
CA ALA A 456 -14.92 -19.69 0.77
C ALA A 456 -13.51 -19.78 1.39
N ALA A 457 -12.68 -18.72 1.26
CA ALA A 457 -11.37 -18.64 1.90
C ALA A 457 -11.47 -18.75 3.43
N GLY A 458 -12.40 -18.03 4.04
CA GLY A 458 -12.65 -18.08 5.48
C GLY A 458 -13.12 -19.46 5.96
N LEU A 459 -13.99 -20.12 5.20
CA LEU A 459 -14.45 -21.49 5.49
C LEU A 459 -13.31 -22.50 5.37
N LEU A 460 -12.51 -22.43 4.31
CA LEU A 460 -11.32 -23.28 4.12
C LEU A 460 -10.29 -23.10 5.25
N ALA A 461 -10.03 -21.85 5.64
CA ALA A 461 -9.17 -21.55 6.77
C ALA A 461 -9.72 -22.16 8.07
N ASN A 462 -11.02 -22.06 8.33
CA ASN A 462 -11.67 -22.66 9.49
C ASN A 462 -11.56 -24.19 9.51
N VAL A 463 -11.81 -24.85 8.38
CA VAL A 463 -11.69 -26.33 8.27
C VAL A 463 -10.26 -26.77 8.52
N SER A 464 -9.28 -26.08 7.95
CA SER A 464 -7.86 -26.40 8.13
C SER A 464 -7.39 -26.23 9.59
N LEU A 465 -7.91 -25.22 10.31
CA LEU A 465 -7.61 -25.01 11.73
C LEU A 465 -8.28 -26.07 12.62
N ARG A 466 -9.52 -26.46 12.33
CA ARG A 466 -10.23 -27.52 13.09
C ARG A 466 -9.59 -28.90 12.93
N SER A 467 -8.95 -29.19 11.80
CA SER A 467 -8.24 -30.46 11.59
C SER A 467 -7.07 -30.62 12.56
N ARG A 468 -6.45 -29.56 13.04
CA ARG A 468 -5.40 -29.54 14.06
C ARG A 468 -5.96 -29.91 15.46
N ASP A 469 -7.12 -29.35 15.82
CA ASP A 469 -7.72 -29.59 17.14
C ASP A 469 -8.21 -31.06 17.31
N ARG A 470 -8.43 -31.76 16.18
CA ARG A 470 -8.78 -33.19 16.17
C ARG A 470 -7.57 -34.14 16.16
N ALA A 471 -6.39 -33.63 15.77
CA ALA A 471 -5.15 -34.42 15.71
C ALA A 471 -4.31 -34.31 17.00
N LYS A 472 -4.73 -33.46 17.94
CA LYS A 472 -4.22 -33.37 19.32
C LYS A 472 -5.15 -34.11 20.29
#